data_3235e0774aec96014e4833fa160f95c6
#
_entry.id   3235e0774aec96014e4833fa160f95c6
#
_cell.length_a   1.000
_cell.length_b   1.000
_cell.length_c   1.000
_cell.angle_alpha   90.00
_cell.angle_beta   90.00
_cell.angle_gamma   90.00
#
_symmetry.space_group_name_H-M   'P 1'
#
loop_
_entity.id
_entity.type
_entity.pdbx_description
1 polymer ?
#
loop_
_entity_poly.entity_id
_entity_poly.type
_entity_poly.pdbx_seq_one_letter_code
_entity_poly.pdbx_strand_id
1 'polypeptide(L)'
;MVVVALSIITSYVNAASSAAVVYFNTPASEMMFDHATDKSDFYNLVRFYETQQSQAYCGVATAVMTLNALDIKAPVDPVYYPYQQFNQVSVLNEKALKLGLTSPFINSHGLTLDEEANLLETYPTLAVAVHHVNSDAKEDKKMIVRVLQTPDQYLIVNFLRSALGQSGGYGHFSLAAAYDKEDDSILVLDVARYKYQPFWVKVDDLLAAMNTSDTQSKRYRGYLIVGKK
;
A
#
# COMPACT_ATOMS: atom_id res chain seq x y z
N MET A 1 41.38 -53.29 14.78
CA MET A 1 40.77 -52.57 13.65
C MET A 1 39.64 -51.73 14.21
N VAL A 2 39.89 -50.42 14.42
CA VAL A 2 38.90 -49.49 15.01
C VAL A 2 38.26 -48.71 13.83
N VAL A 3 36.96 -48.85 13.65
CA VAL A 3 36.21 -48.11 12.65
C VAL A 3 35.72 -46.82 13.31
N VAL A 4 36.26 -45.69 12.89
CA VAL A 4 35.79 -44.36 13.29
C VAL A 4 34.66 -43.95 12.33
N ALA A 5 33.43 -43.89 12.84
CA ALA A 5 32.29 -43.38 12.10
C ALA A 5 32.32 -41.84 12.15
N LEU A 6 32.53 -41.22 10.99
CA LEU A 6 32.48 -39.77 10.82
C LEU A 6 31.01 -39.33 10.61
N SER A 7 30.36 -38.76 11.61
CA SER A 7 29.04 -38.19 11.49
C SER A 7 29.13 -36.78 10.85
N ILE A 8 28.66 -36.67 9.61
CA ILE A 8 28.49 -35.38 8.92
C ILE A 8 27.21 -34.70 9.45
N ILE A 9 27.39 -33.69 10.27
CA ILE A 9 26.28 -32.80 10.68
C ILE A 9 26.04 -31.80 9.55
N THR A 10 25.01 -32.03 8.74
CA THR A 10 24.54 -31.10 7.73
C THR A 10 23.77 -29.98 8.46
N SER A 11 24.41 -28.84 8.67
CA SER A 11 23.77 -27.65 9.15
C SER A 11 22.85 -27.11 8.03
N TYR A 12 21.54 -27.27 8.16
CA TYR A 12 20.58 -26.56 7.35
C TYR A 12 20.62 -25.08 7.76
N VAL A 13 21.32 -24.29 6.97
CA VAL A 13 21.17 -22.82 7.02
C VAL A 13 19.78 -22.53 6.48
N ASN A 14 18.88 -22.22 7.38
CA ASN A 14 17.57 -21.66 7.02
C ASN A 14 17.85 -20.28 6.43
N ALA A 15 18.03 -20.19 5.10
CA ALA A 15 18.01 -18.93 4.41
C ALA A 15 16.61 -18.37 4.63
N ALA A 16 16.50 -17.30 5.44
CA ALA A 16 15.29 -16.51 5.48
C ALA A 16 14.97 -16.12 4.03
N SER A 17 13.88 -16.65 3.49
CA SER A 17 13.38 -16.31 2.16
C SER A 17 13.18 -14.80 2.17
N SER A 18 13.99 -14.06 1.40
CA SER A 18 13.67 -12.65 1.14
C SER A 18 12.31 -12.64 0.47
N ALA A 19 11.36 -11.87 1.03
CA ALA A 19 10.02 -11.75 0.48
C ALA A 19 10.10 -11.48 -1.03
N ALA A 20 9.69 -12.44 -1.83
CA ALA A 20 9.79 -12.34 -3.28
C ALA A 20 8.53 -11.66 -3.80
N VAL A 21 8.68 -10.44 -4.34
CA VAL A 21 7.61 -9.79 -5.09
C VAL A 21 7.61 -10.29 -6.53
N VAL A 22 6.41 -10.47 -7.12
CA VAL A 22 6.24 -10.81 -8.54
C VAL A 22 5.77 -9.54 -9.26
N TYR A 23 6.65 -8.97 -10.09
CA TYR A 23 6.33 -7.74 -10.81
C TYR A 23 5.30 -7.96 -11.93
N PHE A 24 4.46 -6.95 -12.16
CA PHE A 24 3.25 -7.03 -13.00
C PHE A 24 3.52 -7.38 -14.48
N ASN A 25 4.71 -7.10 -15.00
CA ASN A 25 5.09 -7.38 -16.39
C ASN A 25 5.69 -8.79 -16.61
N THR A 26 5.33 -9.77 -15.80
CA THR A 26 5.85 -11.12 -15.90
C THR A 26 4.74 -12.14 -16.19
N PRO A 27 5.03 -13.26 -16.89
CA PRO A 27 4.04 -14.33 -17.11
C PRO A 27 3.42 -14.87 -15.83
N ALA A 28 4.19 -14.92 -14.73
CA ALA A 28 3.67 -15.34 -13.43
C ALA A 28 2.60 -14.37 -12.93
N SER A 29 2.82 -13.03 -13.08
CA SER A 29 1.83 -12.04 -12.71
C SER A 29 0.55 -12.10 -13.57
N GLU A 30 0.67 -12.42 -14.86
CA GLU A 30 -0.49 -12.61 -15.73
C GLU A 30 -1.36 -13.77 -15.22
N MET A 31 -0.75 -14.91 -14.89
CA MET A 31 -1.47 -16.04 -14.31
C MET A 31 -2.15 -15.68 -12.97
N MET A 32 -1.45 -15.00 -12.07
CA MET A 32 -2.00 -14.56 -10.79
C MET A 32 -3.19 -13.61 -11.01
N PHE A 33 -3.11 -12.70 -11.98
CA PHE A 33 -4.20 -11.77 -12.28
C PHE A 33 -5.41 -12.50 -12.90
N ASP A 34 -5.19 -13.51 -13.74
CA ASP A 34 -6.26 -14.31 -14.33
C ASP A 34 -6.97 -15.14 -13.24
N HIS A 35 -6.22 -15.73 -12.30
CA HIS A 35 -6.77 -16.51 -11.19
C HIS A 35 -7.42 -15.65 -10.10
N ALA A 36 -7.02 -14.39 -9.97
CA ALA A 36 -7.57 -13.51 -8.96
C ALA A 36 -9.09 -13.35 -9.14
N THR A 37 -9.86 -13.78 -8.14
CA THR A 37 -11.32 -13.66 -8.11
C THR A 37 -11.76 -12.30 -7.60
N ASP A 38 -10.97 -11.70 -6.72
CA ASP A 38 -11.26 -10.44 -6.04
C ASP A 38 -10.38 -9.33 -6.65
N LYS A 39 -10.83 -8.75 -7.77
CA LYS A 39 -10.12 -7.71 -8.53
C LYS A 39 -11.02 -6.55 -9.01
N SER A 40 -12.18 -6.38 -8.39
CA SER A 40 -13.08 -5.28 -8.73
C SER A 40 -12.44 -3.91 -8.51
N ASP A 41 -11.67 -3.77 -7.44
CA ASP A 41 -11.00 -2.53 -7.08
C ASP A 41 -9.92 -2.13 -8.09
N PHE A 42 -9.25 -3.11 -8.70
CA PHE A 42 -8.26 -2.86 -9.74
C PHE A 42 -8.82 -1.98 -10.86
N TYR A 43 -10.00 -2.29 -11.37
CA TYR A 43 -10.59 -1.55 -12.51
C TYR A 43 -10.94 -0.11 -12.14
N ASN A 44 -11.38 0.14 -10.91
CA ASN A 44 -11.65 1.48 -10.42
C ASN A 44 -10.36 2.26 -10.16
N LEU A 45 -9.37 1.63 -9.53
CA LEU A 45 -8.12 2.29 -9.14
C LEU A 45 -7.21 2.55 -10.35
N VAL A 46 -7.14 1.64 -11.33
CA VAL A 46 -6.26 1.80 -12.50
C VAL A 46 -6.64 2.98 -13.38
N ARG A 47 -7.92 3.41 -13.39
CA ARG A 47 -8.36 4.64 -14.07
C ARG A 47 -7.65 5.88 -13.56
N PHE A 48 -7.27 5.87 -12.28
CA PHE A 48 -6.67 7.01 -11.58
C PHE A 48 -5.27 6.70 -11.09
N TYR A 49 -4.60 5.73 -11.72
CA TYR A 49 -3.28 5.29 -11.31
C TYR A 49 -2.24 6.40 -11.45
N GLU A 50 -1.90 6.99 -10.31
CA GLU A 50 -1.01 8.13 -10.16
C GLU A 50 0.47 7.75 -10.09
N THR A 51 1.32 8.68 -10.53
CA THR A 51 2.75 8.67 -10.20
C THR A 51 3.00 9.73 -9.15
N GLN A 52 3.52 9.36 -7.98
CA GLN A 52 3.87 10.34 -6.97
C GLN A 52 4.82 11.42 -7.52
N GLN A 53 4.53 12.69 -7.26
CA GLN A 53 5.28 13.82 -7.84
C GLN A 53 6.66 14.04 -7.23
N SER A 54 6.92 13.48 -6.03
CA SER A 54 8.23 13.45 -5.39
C SER A 54 8.40 12.17 -4.59
N GLN A 55 9.62 11.88 -4.13
CA GLN A 55 9.89 10.64 -3.38
C GLN A 55 9.16 10.56 -2.02
N ALA A 56 8.64 11.67 -1.51
CA ALA A 56 7.91 11.77 -0.25
C ALA A 56 6.37 11.78 -0.42
N TYR A 57 5.86 11.81 -1.66
CA TYR A 57 4.45 12.01 -1.96
C TYR A 57 3.62 10.72 -2.14
N CYS A 58 4.15 9.58 -1.70
CA CYS A 58 3.44 8.30 -1.88
C CYS A 58 2.04 8.31 -1.23
N GLY A 59 1.89 8.85 -0.01
CA GLY A 59 0.59 9.00 0.64
C GLY A 59 -0.32 9.93 -0.15
N VAL A 60 0.16 11.12 -0.53
CA VAL A 60 -0.63 12.07 -1.32
C VAL A 60 -1.13 11.47 -2.64
N ALA A 61 -0.29 10.71 -3.34
CA ALA A 61 -0.70 10.04 -4.58
C ALA A 61 -1.75 8.96 -4.33
N THR A 62 -1.61 8.18 -3.25
CA THR A 62 -2.63 7.19 -2.84
C THR A 62 -3.94 7.85 -2.45
N ALA A 63 -3.92 8.99 -1.73
CA ALA A 63 -5.11 9.75 -1.41
C ALA A 63 -5.84 10.24 -2.68
N VAL A 64 -5.11 10.76 -3.68
CA VAL A 64 -5.67 11.16 -4.98
C VAL A 64 -6.39 9.99 -5.66
N MET A 65 -5.73 8.85 -5.77
CA MET A 65 -6.33 7.65 -6.36
C MET A 65 -7.59 7.22 -5.62
N THR A 66 -7.55 7.20 -4.30
CA THR A 66 -8.67 6.79 -3.43
C THR A 66 -9.87 7.71 -3.59
N LEU A 67 -9.66 9.03 -3.55
CA LEU A 67 -10.73 10.03 -3.65
C LEU A 67 -11.40 10.00 -5.03
N ASN A 68 -10.60 9.91 -6.11
CA ASN A 68 -11.11 9.83 -7.46
C ASN A 68 -11.85 8.50 -7.71
N ALA A 69 -11.33 7.37 -7.22
CA ALA A 69 -11.97 6.06 -7.37
C ALA A 69 -13.28 5.95 -6.58
N LEU A 70 -13.37 6.61 -5.43
CA LEU A 70 -14.60 6.74 -4.63
C LEU A 70 -15.56 7.81 -5.19
N ASP A 71 -15.24 8.47 -6.30
CA ASP A 71 -16.06 9.51 -6.90
C ASP A 71 -16.46 10.59 -5.86
N ILE A 72 -15.46 11.03 -5.07
CA ILE A 72 -15.63 12.14 -4.15
C ILE A 72 -15.64 13.44 -4.96
N LYS A 73 -16.57 14.35 -4.64
CA LYS A 73 -16.70 15.62 -5.35
C LYS A 73 -15.37 16.39 -5.36
N ALA A 74 -14.74 16.41 -6.53
CA ALA A 74 -13.46 17.08 -6.77
C ALA A 74 -13.65 18.52 -7.27
N PRO A 75 -12.65 19.40 -7.11
CA PRO A 75 -12.60 20.68 -7.83
C PRO A 75 -12.39 20.45 -9.33
N VAL A 76 -12.65 21.49 -10.13
CA VAL A 76 -12.24 21.47 -11.55
C VAL A 76 -10.72 21.44 -11.61
N ASP A 77 -10.17 20.44 -12.33
CA ASP A 77 -8.74 20.36 -12.54
C ASP A 77 -8.30 21.41 -13.59
N PRO A 78 -7.36 22.30 -13.26
CA PRO A 78 -6.92 23.34 -14.18
C PRO A 78 -6.23 22.79 -15.44
N VAL A 79 -5.65 21.60 -15.37
CA VAL A 79 -4.98 20.93 -16.52
C VAL A 79 -6.01 20.31 -17.45
N TYR A 80 -7.09 19.76 -16.91
CA TYR A 80 -8.10 19.01 -17.66
C TYR A 80 -9.45 19.75 -17.70
N TYR A 81 -9.44 21.09 -17.65
CA TYR A 81 -10.67 21.89 -17.73
C TYR A 81 -11.59 21.41 -18.88
N PRO A 82 -12.91 21.25 -18.67
CA PRO A 82 -13.70 21.59 -17.46
C PRO A 82 -13.91 20.39 -16.49
N TYR A 83 -13.17 19.32 -16.63
CA TYR A 83 -13.36 18.10 -15.88
C TYR A 83 -12.91 18.22 -14.42
N GLN A 84 -13.64 17.54 -13.54
CA GLN A 84 -13.40 17.53 -12.11
C GLN A 84 -12.65 16.26 -11.72
N GLN A 85 -11.49 16.41 -11.12
CA GLN A 85 -10.72 15.34 -10.48
C GLN A 85 -9.72 15.90 -9.48
N PHE A 86 -9.38 15.10 -8.48
CA PHE A 86 -8.26 15.44 -7.60
C PHE A 86 -6.93 15.19 -8.31
N ASN A 87 -5.97 16.06 -8.02
CA ASN A 87 -4.56 15.91 -8.29
C ASN A 87 -3.76 16.11 -6.99
N GLN A 88 -2.44 15.89 -7.01
CA GLN A 88 -1.61 15.94 -5.82
C GLN A 88 -1.44 17.34 -5.20
N VAL A 89 -1.98 18.37 -5.82
CA VAL A 89 -2.08 19.73 -5.26
C VAL A 89 -3.45 19.92 -4.61
N SER A 90 -4.53 19.64 -5.34
CA SER A 90 -5.90 19.90 -4.90
C SER A 90 -6.38 18.99 -3.77
N VAL A 91 -5.75 17.82 -3.59
CA VAL A 91 -6.05 16.92 -2.46
C VAL A 91 -5.64 17.52 -1.11
N LEU A 92 -4.68 18.45 -1.08
CA LEU A 92 -4.27 19.17 0.12
C LEU A 92 -5.20 20.38 0.33
N ASN A 93 -6.43 20.12 0.74
CA ASN A 93 -7.45 21.15 0.96
C ASN A 93 -7.13 22.05 2.17
N GLU A 94 -7.92 23.10 2.38
CA GLU A 94 -7.70 24.06 3.48
C GLU A 94 -7.65 23.41 4.87
N LYS A 95 -8.41 22.32 5.10
CA LYS A 95 -8.39 21.62 6.38
C LYS A 95 -7.06 20.86 6.55
N ALA A 96 -6.57 20.19 5.51
CA ALA A 96 -5.27 19.53 5.52
C ALA A 96 -4.14 20.53 5.80
N LEU A 97 -4.19 21.71 5.16
CA LEU A 97 -3.21 22.78 5.40
C LEU A 97 -3.26 23.29 6.86
N LYS A 98 -4.45 23.41 7.46
CA LYS A 98 -4.60 23.78 8.89
C LYS A 98 -4.06 22.72 9.84
N LEU A 99 -4.02 21.45 9.44
CA LEU A 99 -3.36 20.37 10.18
C LEU A 99 -1.84 20.36 10.00
N GLY A 100 -1.28 21.28 9.21
CA GLY A 100 0.16 21.34 8.93
C GLY A 100 0.60 20.42 7.78
N LEU A 101 -0.32 19.72 7.11
CA LEU A 101 -0.02 18.84 5.98
C LEU A 101 0.22 19.69 4.72
N THR A 102 1.30 20.46 4.75
CA THR A 102 1.71 21.35 3.67
C THR A 102 2.69 20.66 2.72
N SER A 103 2.75 21.13 1.47
CA SER A 103 3.71 20.59 0.50
C SER A 103 5.17 20.62 0.99
N PRO A 104 5.68 21.70 1.63
CA PRO A 104 7.03 21.69 2.22
C PRO A 104 7.20 20.64 3.32
N PHE A 105 6.22 20.48 4.22
CA PHE A 105 6.25 19.46 5.26
C PHE A 105 6.33 18.07 4.66
N ILE A 106 5.43 17.74 3.73
CA ILE A 106 5.36 16.42 3.09
C ILE A 106 6.65 16.12 2.30
N ASN A 107 7.18 17.08 1.58
CA ASN A 107 8.45 16.89 0.84
C ASN A 107 9.65 16.58 1.73
N SER A 108 9.64 17.07 2.97
CA SER A 108 10.75 16.83 3.91
C SER A 108 10.58 15.58 4.77
N HIS A 109 9.36 15.12 5.01
CA HIS A 109 9.06 14.05 5.98
C HIS A 109 8.27 12.88 5.39
N GLY A 110 7.53 13.07 4.30
CA GLY A 110 6.48 12.16 3.89
C GLY A 110 5.25 12.29 4.78
N LEU A 111 4.45 11.23 4.85
CA LEU A 111 3.32 11.10 5.77
C LEU A 111 3.49 9.82 6.61
N THR A 112 3.12 9.89 7.87
CA THR A 112 2.87 8.72 8.71
C THR A 112 1.48 8.15 8.43
N LEU A 113 1.18 6.94 8.93
CA LEU A 113 -0.13 6.31 8.73
C LEU A 113 -1.27 7.18 9.30
N ASP A 114 -1.05 7.78 10.48
CA ASP A 114 -2.04 8.67 11.11
C ASP A 114 -2.20 9.99 10.34
N GLU A 115 -1.14 10.55 9.77
CA GLU A 115 -1.21 11.77 8.97
C GLU A 115 -1.93 11.53 7.63
N GLU A 116 -1.73 10.36 7.01
CA GLU A 116 -2.50 9.96 5.83
C GLU A 116 -4.00 9.81 6.16
N ALA A 117 -4.32 9.19 7.29
CA ALA A 117 -5.70 9.12 7.78
C ALA A 117 -6.29 10.52 8.03
N ASN A 118 -5.54 11.39 8.71
CA ASN A 118 -5.96 12.78 8.96
C ASN A 118 -6.22 13.56 7.66
N LEU A 119 -5.39 13.35 6.62
CA LEU A 119 -5.62 13.94 5.31
C LEU A 119 -6.97 13.48 4.73
N LEU A 120 -7.23 12.18 4.73
CA LEU A 120 -8.47 11.61 4.19
C LEU A 120 -9.70 12.01 5.00
N GLU A 121 -9.60 12.12 6.32
CA GLU A 121 -10.67 12.58 7.22
C GLU A 121 -11.06 14.06 7.02
N THR A 122 -10.21 14.85 6.34
CA THR A 122 -10.62 16.20 5.93
C THR A 122 -11.80 16.20 4.96
N TYR A 123 -12.08 15.07 4.33
CA TYR A 123 -13.23 14.83 3.45
C TYR A 123 -14.38 14.17 4.23
N PRO A 124 -15.43 14.92 4.59
CA PRO A 124 -16.42 14.49 5.57
C PRO A 124 -17.29 13.32 5.12
N THR A 125 -17.30 13.03 3.83
CA THR A 125 -18.05 11.90 3.25
C THR A 125 -17.31 10.56 3.33
N LEU A 126 -16.04 10.59 3.75
CA LEU A 126 -15.26 9.37 3.93
C LEU A 126 -15.40 8.78 5.34
N ALA A 127 -15.44 7.46 5.37
CA ALA A 127 -15.15 6.65 6.54
C ALA A 127 -13.69 6.17 6.43
N VAL A 128 -12.87 6.41 7.44
CA VAL A 128 -11.46 6.02 7.49
C VAL A 128 -11.24 5.20 8.76
N ALA A 129 -10.71 3.99 8.62
CA ALA A 129 -10.31 3.17 9.76
C ALA A 129 -8.79 2.92 9.71
N VAL A 130 -8.10 3.19 10.82
CA VAL A 130 -6.65 3.06 10.96
C VAL A 130 -6.32 1.77 11.68
N HIS A 131 -5.46 0.96 11.07
CA HIS A 131 -4.97 -0.29 11.65
C HIS A 131 -3.45 -0.31 11.69
N HIS A 132 -2.87 -0.20 12.89
CA HIS A 132 -1.44 -0.43 13.11
C HIS A 132 -1.20 -1.91 13.34
N VAL A 133 -0.45 -2.57 12.47
CA VAL A 133 -0.14 -4.00 12.59
C VAL A 133 0.86 -4.20 13.72
N ASN A 134 0.48 -4.91 14.78
CA ASN A 134 1.34 -5.09 15.97
C ASN A 134 1.45 -6.53 16.50
N SER A 135 0.38 -7.31 16.59
CA SER A 135 0.44 -8.60 17.28
C SER A 135 -0.52 -9.68 16.77
N ASP A 136 -1.60 -9.33 16.10
CA ASP A 136 -2.58 -10.31 15.60
C ASP A 136 -2.64 -10.38 14.08
N ALA A 137 -1.56 -10.91 13.49
CA ALA A 137 -1.45 -11.05 12.04
C ALA A 137 -2.60 -11.85 11.41
N LYS A 138 -3.27 -12.73 12.17
CA LYS A 138 -4.39 -13.53 11.63
C LYS A 138 -5.65 -12.71 11.44
N GLU A 139 -5.96 -11.84 12.39
CA GLU A 139 -7.13 -10.95 12.26
C GLU A 139 -6.89 -9.87 11.22
N ASP A 140 -5.67 -9.29 11.17
CA ASP A 140 -5.29 -8.36 10.12
C ASP A 140 -5.39 -8.99 8.73
N LYS A 141 -4.92 -10.22 8.54
CA LYS A 141 -5.04 -10.96 7.28
C LYS A 141 -6.48 -11.14 6.85
N LYS A 142 -7.35 -11.58 7.75
CA LYS A 142 -8.80 -11.72 7.49
C LYS A 142 -9.43 -10.39 7.09
N MET A 143 -9.07 -9.31 7.80
CA MET A 143 -9.59 -7.99 7.52
C MET A 143 -9.14 -7.49 6.13
N ILE A 144 -7.88 -7.62 5.80
CA ILE A 144 -7.32 -7.25 4.51
C ILE A 144 -8.04 -7.97 3.35
N VAL A 145 -8.14 -9.30 3.45
CA VAL A 145 -8.83 -10.11 2.43
C VAL A 145 -10.31 -9.71 2.32
N ARG A 146 -10.97 -9.49 3.45
CA ARG A 146 -12.38 -9.06 3.48
C ARG A 146 -12.58 -7.71 2.78
N VAL A 147 -11.69 -6.74 3.00
CA VAL A 147 -11.78 -5.42 2.37
C VAL A 147 -11.68 -5.54 0.85
N LEU A 148 -10.71 -6.32 0.35
CA LEU A 148 -10.53 -6.54 -1.09
C LEU A 148 -11.72 -7.27 -1.75
N GLN A 149 -12.60 -7.88 -0.94
CA GLN A 149 -13.85 -8.52 -1.37
C GLN A 149 -15.08 -7.62 -1.21
N THR A 150 -14.91 -6.44 -0.64
CA THR A 150 -16.02 -5.52 -0.32
C THR A 150 -16.00 -4.35 -1.29
N PRO A 151 -17.01 -4.21 -2.18
CA PRO A 151 -17.08 -3.08 -3.10
C PRO A 151 -17.03 -1.72 -2.38
N ASP A 152 -16.45 -0.72 -3.06
CA ASP A 152 -16.36 0.66 -2.58
C ASP A 152 -15.63 0.85 -1.24
N GLN A 153 -14.79 -0.12 -0.86
CA GLN A 153 -13.83 -0.01 0.23
C GLN A 153 -12.43 -0.24 -0.31
N TYR A 154 -11.54 0.73 -0.14
CA TYR A 154 -10.17 0.61 -0.62
C TYR A 154 -9.19 0.44 0.53
N LEU A 155 -8.16 -0.36 0.27
CA LEU A 155 -7.10 -0.69 1.21
C LEU A 155 -5.84 0.07 0.84
N ILE A 156 -5.48 1.06 1.66
CA ILE A 156 -4.18 1.75 1.58
C ILE A 156 -3.21 1.03 2.51
N VAL A 157 -2.08 0.57 1.99
CA VAL A 157 -1.06 -0.13 2.75
C VAL A 157 0.16 0.76 2.97
N ASN A 158 0.67 0.78 4.21
CA ASN A 158 1.91 1.44 4.60
C ASN A 158 2.92 0.38 5.06
N PHE A 159 3.99 0.19 4.31
CA PHE A 159 4.96 -0.89 4.52
C PHE A 159 6.41 -0.42 4.39
N LEU A 160 7.34 -1.16 4.99
CA LEU A 160 8.77 -0.93 4.82
C LEU A 160 9.28 -1.66 3.58
N ARG A 161 9.77 -0.91 2.58
CA ARG A 161 10.24 -1.48 1.28
C ARG A 161 11.33 -2.54 1.45
N SER A 162 12.32 -2.31 2.31
CA SER A 162 13.42 -3.25 2.52
C SER A 162 12.97 -4.60 3.08
N ALA A 163 11.83 -4.65 3.79
CA ALA A 163 11.26 -5.89 4.27
C ALA A 163 10.70 -6.78 3.12
N LEU A 164 10.40 -6.17 1.96
CA LEU A 164 9.97 -6.85 0.73
C LEU A 164 11.14 -7.06 -0.26
N GLY A 165 12.39 -6.89 0.16
CA GLY A 165 13.55 -7.01 -0.72
C GLY A 165 13.71 -5.86 -1.72
N GLN A 166 12.88 -4.80 -1.62
CA GLN A 166 12.98 -3.62 -2.46
C GLN A 166 14.05 -2.65 -1.91
N SER A 167 14.69 -1.87 -2.78
CA SER A 167 15.68 -0.89 -2.35
C SER A 167 15.03 0.32 -1.67
N GLY A 168 15.65 0.80 -0.61
CA GLY A 168 15.21 1.95 0.21
C GLY A 168 14.82 1.54 1.62
N GLY A 169 15.30 2.31 2.61
CA GLY A 169 15.04 2.08 4.04
C GLY A 169 13.82 2.84 4.59
N TYR A 170 12.97 3.36 3.72
CA TYR A 170 11.84 4.22 4.09
C TYR A 170 10.50 3.48 3.98
N GLY A 171 9.51 3.94 4.75
CA GLY A 171 8.12 3.54 4.61
C GLY A 171 7.56 3.97 3.25
N HIS A 172 6.54 3.26 2.78
CA HIS A 172 5.89 3.55 1.51
C HIS A 172 4.40 3.31 1.60
N PHE A 173 3.63 4.19 0.97
CA PHE A 173 2.20 4.02 0.77
C PHE A 173 1.88 3.55 -0.64
N SER A 174 0.93 2.65 -0.75
CA SER A 174 0.34 2.22 -2.03
C SER A 174 -1.04 1.64 -1.80
N LEU A 175 -1.78 1.37 -2.88
CA LEU A 175 -3.09 0.74 -2.83
C LEU A 175 -3.01 -0.74 -3.15
N ALA A 176 -3.66 -1.56 -2.33
CA ALA A 176 -3.96 -2.94 -2.67
C ALA A 176 -5.19 -2.97 -3.61
N ALA A 177 -5.11 -3.73 -4.68
CA ALA A 177 -6.09 -3.65 -5.76
C ALA A 177 -6.73 -4.98 -6.17
N ALA A 178 -6.12 -6.10 -5.83
CA ALA A 178 -6.64 -7.42 -6.11
C ALA A 178 -6.08 -8.46 -5.13
N TYR A 179 -6.79 -9.58 -4.99
CA TYR A 179 -6.37 -10.72 -4.20
C TYR A 179 -6.46 -12.00 -5.03
N ASP A 180 -5.36 -12.72 -5.09
CA ASP A 180 -5.28 -14.07 -5.61
C ASP A 180 -5.31 -15.07 -4.45
N LYS A 181 -6.41 -15.82 -4.36
CA LYS A 181 -6.63 -16.78 -3.30
C LYS A 181 -5.75 -18.03 -3.44
N GLU A 182 -5.43 -18.44 -4.66
CA GLU A 182 -4.63 -19.66 -4.90
C GLU A 182 -3.20 -19.46 -4.39
N ASP A 183 -2.66 -18.27 -4.65
CA ASP A 183 -1.30 -17.92 -4.27
C ASP A 183 -1.23 -17.11 -2.97
N ASP A 184 -2.40 -16.82 -2.35
CA ASP A 184 -2.52 -16.01 -1.13
C ASP A 184 -1.74 -14.69 -1.22
N SER A 185 -1.92 -14.00 -2.33
CA SER A 185 -1.14 -12.83 -2.70
C SER A 185 -2.03 -11.63 -3.04
N ILE A 186 -1.50 -10.45 -2.79
CA ILE A 186 -2.16 -9.16 -3.04
C ILE A 186 -1.42 -8.41 -4.13
N LEU A 187 -2.17 -7.84 -5.10
CA LEU A 187 -1.63 -6.90 -6.06
C LEU A 187 -1.55 -5.51 -5.44
N VAL A 188 -0.35 -4.95 -5.40
CA VAL A 188 -0.08 -3.59 -4.95
C VAL A 188 0.19 -2.69 -6.15
N LEU A 189 -0.59 -1.61 -6.29
CA LEU A 189 -0.39 -0.56 -7.30
C LEU A 189 0.61 0.46 -6.76
N ASP A 190 1.89 0.24 -7.01
CA ASP A 190 2.97 1.09 -6.49
C ASP A 190 2.98 2.47 -7.16
N VAL A 191 2.75 3.52 -6.39
CA VAL A 191 2.71 4.91 -6.89
C VAL A 191 4.09 5.49 -7.23
N ALA A 192 5.20 4.86 -6.80
CA ALA A 192 6.55 5.21 -7.24
C ALA A 192 6.86 4.58 -8.61
N ARG A 193 5.98 4.77 -9.60
CA ARG A 193 5.98 4.13 -10.92
C ARG A 193 7.28 4.33 -11.70
N TYR A 194 8.02 5.38 -11.44
CA TYR A 194 9.34 5.63 -12.01
C TYR A 194 10.42 4.69 -11.47
N LYS A 195 10.13 3.98 -10.38
CA LYS A 195 11.08 3.09 -9.70
C LYS A 195 10.61 1.64 -9.67
N TYR A 196 9.32 1.42 -9.41
CA TYR A 196 8.72 0.11 -9.30
C TYR A 196 7.43 0.00 -10.10
N GLN A 197 7.21 -1.17 -10.67
CA GLN A 197 5.95 -1.54 -11.28
C GLN A 197 4.97 -1.99 -10.19
N PRO A 198 3.66 -2.14 -10.49
CA PRO A 198 2.77 -2.92 -9.65
C PRO A 198 3.37 -4.31 -9.41
N PHE A 199 3.09 -4.88 -8.27
CA PHE A 199 3.63 -6.18 -7.89
C PHE A 199 2.67 -6.98 -7.03
N TRP A 200 2.76 -8.29 -7.15
CA TRP A 200 2.13 -9.23 -6.24
C TRP A 200 3.06 -9.53 -5.08
N VAL A 201 2.49 -9.67 -3.90
CA VAL A 201 3.20 -10.01 -2.67
C VAL A 201 2.30 -10.92 -1.82
N LYS A 202 2.89 -11.93 -1.18
CA LYS A 202 2.16 -12.77 -0.21
C LYS A 202 1.57 -11.90 0.90
N VAL A 203 0.35 -12.21 1.33
CA VAL A 203 -0.31 -11.44 2.41
C VAL A 203 0.56 -11.41 3.67
N ASP A 204 1.15 -12.56 4.03
CA ASP A 204 1.97 -12.67 5.24
C ASP A 204 3.27 -11.84 5.14
N ASP A 205 3.89 -11.76 3.95
CA ASP A 205 5.09 -10.94 3.72
C ASP A 205 4.74 -9.44 3.78
N LEU A 206 3.60 -9.04 3.22
CA LEU A 206 3.12 -7.66 3.31
C LEU A 206 2.80 -7.28 4.76
N LEU A 207 2.16 -8.16 5.50
CA LEU A 207 1.90 -7.97 6.95
C LEU A 207 3.21 -7.84 7.73
N ALA A 208 4.20 -8.67 7.45
CA ALA A 208 5.52 -8.56 8.08
C ALA A 208 6.20 -7.22 7.75
N ALA A 209 6.06 -6.72 6.52
CA ALA A 209 6.58 -5.41 6.11
C ALA A 209 5.82 -4.23 6.75
N MET A 210 4.53 -4.39 7.03
CA MET A 210 3.71 -3.44 7.81
C MET A 210 4.01 -3.53 9.31
N ASN A 211 4.34 -4.73 9.83
CA ASN A 211 4.73 -4.92 11.24
C ASN A 211 6.16 -4.41 11.52
N THR A 212 6.43 -3.19 11.11
CA THR A 212 7.71 -2.50 11.29
C THR A 212 7.47 -1.12 11.88
N SER A 213 8.35 -0.71 12.81
CA SER A 213 8.23 0.61 13.44
C SER A 213 8.53 1.72 12.44
N ASP A 214 7.65 2.70 12.37
CA ASP A 214 7.89 3.95 11.69
C ASP A 214 8.79 4.86 12.53
N THR A 215 9.88 5.35 11.95
CA THR A 215 10.88 6.14 12.67
C THR A 215 10.39 7.54 13.05
N GLN A 216 9.38 8.05 12.36
CA GLN A 216 8.80 9.38 12.58
C GLN A 216 7.73 9.33 13.68
N SER A 217 6.68 8.50 13.48
CA SER A 217 5.58 8.38 14.44
C SER A 217 5.92 7.56 15.67
N LYS A 218 6.98 6.73 15.63
CA LYS A 218 7.33 5.73 16.67
C LYS A 218 6.22 4.66 16.86
N ARG A 219 5.28 4.57 15.94
CA ARG A 219 4.22 3.56 15.90
C ARG A 219 4.54 2.52 14.83
N TYR A 220 3.89 1.38 14.89
CA TYR A 220 3.96 0.42 13.79
C TYR A 220 3.27 0.97 12.54
N ARG A 221 3.76 0.57 11.37
CA ARG A 221 3.06 0.77 10.10
C ARG A 221 1.79 -0.06 10.08
N GLY A 222 1.08 -0.07 8.98
CA GLY A 222 -0.15 -0.80 8.88
C GLY A 222 -0.93 -0.44 7.64
N TYR A 223 -2.25 -0.32 7.79
CA TYR A 223 -3.12 -0.03 6.66
C TYR A 223 -4.29 0.86 7.06
N LEU A 224 -4.88 1.50 6.06
CA LEU A 224 -6.14 2.22 6.19
C LEU A 224 -7.22 1.49 5.37
N ILE A 225 -8.41 1.43 5.93
CA ILE A 225 -9.62 1.04 5.20
C ILE A 225 -10.40 2.32 4.94
N VAL A 226 -10.65 2.63 3.67
CA VAL A 226 -11.29 3.87 3.25
C VAL A 226 -12.50 3.57 2.38
N GLY A 227 -13.65 4.12 2.73
CA GLY A 227 -14.90 4.01 1.99
C GLY A 227 -15.78 5.24 2.16
N LYS A 228 -16.92 5.29 1.47
CA LYS A 228 -17.96 6.30 1.73
C LYS A 228 -18.72 5.98 3.01
N LYS A 229 -19.18 7.04 3.73
CA LYS A 229 -20.12 6.93 4.86
C LYS A 229 -21.51 6.57 4.37
#